data_dc9fe8dfe4ee8be37faead92c252c8c3
#
_entry.id   dc9fe8dfe4ee8be37faead92c252c8c3
#
_cell.length_a   1.000
_cell.length_b   1.000
_cell.length_c   1.000
_cell.angle_alpha   90.00
_cell.angle_beta   90.00
_cell.angle_gamma   90.00
#
_symmetry.space_group_name_H-M   'P 1'
#
loop_
_entity.id
_entity.type
_entity.pdbx_description
1 polymer ?
#
loop_
_entity_poly.entity_id
_entity_poly.type
_entity_poly.pdbx_seq_one_letter_code
_entity_poly.pdbx_strand_id
1 'polypeptide(L)'
;MIQDLNKLWSTISKPKGLEQSRIEDYFDFAFVALPHKILQPEKFEQEVEKLSTRFKEGYNDPKKSGLLDEASLPVFLPQYHRRIPADGFAVYAEGVWDQIVNNKDLDLPTQQELLAQFRCDEISREVLVAFDEKIIPLEDKQANDVRVGKPSVIPDLGPTMNAARSQILKDFETNASRYHKGVYTRKRAELESKVDTRLKALFQKQLTAAHKSGVETFSNAVSGAVKSGQKKGASYDFAQIVESEKKTALEKFEIEAQAILVEGAAWSSYKQEMNLYKKELDEVSSRLRREEMRRLATRVERWVRSRLDESVGLEFNKLGSGRGGSGAPEHGERPPSEKDLWDRVWNIFTDTVEGAEKRFTDRARSFDASPEEVEVGLWRLRRKSWGVLRAKIDEEVMEGNILLKLRENFEDKFRYDDEGVPRIWRPTDDIEGLYTKARESTITLIPLLSRFKLSKTSAPPPLDAWIGEPPASVAPADEEDLAPIGGVDEDEGKSLEEEMTVLSDTKQADLLVRFKKTADGVYVEAKRSAIGGMTQIPLYLYGLLLLLGWNEIVAGKACFLPYLNVNAD
;
A
#
# COMPACT_ATOMS: atom_id res chain seq x y z
N MET A 1 79.82 39.02 31.18
CA MET A 1 78.46 38.45 31.33
C MET A 1 77.48 38.94 30.29
N ILE A 2 77.16 40.25 30.14
CA ILE A 2 76.27 40.72 29.04
C ILE A 2 76.85 40.38 27.66
N GLN A 3 78.10 40.55 27.44
CA GLN A 3 78.78 40.19 26.19
C GLN A 3 78.68 38.67 25.89
N ASP A 4 78.78 37.84 26.94
CA ASP A 4 78.63 36.36 26.76
C ASP A 4 77.20 35.97 26.45
N LEU A 5 76.20 36.63 27.07
CA LEU A 5 74.80 36.44 26.77
C LEU A 5 74.49 36.87 25.34
N ASN A 6 75.01 38.02 24.91
CA ASN A 6 74.86 38.48 23.53
C ASN A 6 75.54 37.54 22.53
N LYS A 7 76.67 36.96 22.89
CA LYS A 7 77.34 35.95 22.07
C LYS A 7 76.51 34.66 21.98
N LEU A 8 75.95 34.19 23.07
CA LEU A 8 75.01 33.05 23.09
C LEU A 8 73.75 33.35 22.27
N TRP A 9 73.15 34.54 22.39
CA TRP A 9 72.00 34.97 21.65
C TRP A 9 72.27 34.97 20.11
N SER A 10 73.47 35.31 19.69
CA SER A 10 73.84 35.28 18.28
C SER A 10 74.03 33.88 17.71
N THR A 11 74.20 32.84 18.56
CA THR A 11 74.29 31.41 18.10
C THR A 11 72.97 30.69 18.05
N ILE A 12 71.90 31.28 18.60
CA ILE A 12 70.54 30.66 18.58
C ILE A 12 69.93 30.89 17.21
N SER A 13 69.31 29.82 16.65
CA SER A 13 68.52 29.92 15.43
C SER A 13 67.28 30.77 15.69
N LYS A 14 67.09 31.81 14.86
CA LYS A 14 65.96 32.76 14.98
C LYS A 14 64.94 32.56 13.87
N PRO A 15 63.64 32.76 14.12
CA PRO A 15 62.61 32.76 13.11
C PRO A 15 62.85 33.84 12.03
N LYS A 16 62.32 33.63 10.81
CA LYS A 16 62.37 34.61 9.74
C LYS A 16 61.76 35.95 10.17
N GLY A 17 62.51 37.03 9.94
CA GLY A 17 62.11 38.39 10.34
C GLY A 17 62.59 38.84 11.71
N LEU A 18 63.18 37.97 12.53
CA LEU A 18 63.76 38.28 13.86
C LEU A 18 65.25 38.04 13.94
N GLU A 19 65.94 37.88 12.81
CA GLU A 19 67.36 37.55 12.71
C GLU A 19 68.25 38.62 13.40
N GLN A 20 67.79 39.88 13.35
CA GLN A 20 68.54 41.01 13.93
C GLN A 20 68.11 41.36 15.35
N SER A 21 67.23 40.61 15.98
CA SER A 21 66.75 40.86 17.33
C SER A 21 67.89 40.73 18.34
N ARG A 22 67.86 41.60 19.35
CA ARG A 22 68.81 41.59 20.47
C ARG A 22 68.18 40.85 21.64
N ILE A 23 69.00 40.35 22.54
CA ILE A 23 68.52 39.65 23.74
C ILE A 23 67.73 40.60 24.65
N GLU A 24 68.14 41.90 24.71
CA GLU A 24 67.47 42.94 25.44
C GLU A 24 66.05 43.25 24.95
N ASP A 25 65.72 42.90 23.75
CA ASP A 25 64.36 43.07 23.21
C ASP A 25 63.37 42.13 23.89
N TYR A 26 63.84 41.02 24.53
CA TYR A 26 63.02 39.98 25.13
C TYR A 26 63.25 39.80 26.62
N PHE A 27 64.44 40.15 27.12
CA PHE A 27 64.83 39.91 28.52
C PHE A 27 65.42 41.15 29.15
N ASP A 28 64.94 41.49 30.34
CA ASP A 28 65.58 42.39 31.21
C ASP A 28 66.50 41.61 32.15
N PHE A 29 67.66 42.17 32.48
CA PHE A 29 68.65 41.48 33.27
C PHE A 29 68.84 42.17 34.64
N ALA A 30 68.81 41.36 35.71
CA ALA A 30 69.15 41.78 37.03
C ALA A 30 70.41 41.03 37.52
N PHE A 31 71.46 41.74 37.76
CA PHE A 31 72.71 41.14 38.23
C PHE A 31 72.82 41.28 39.70
N VAL A 32 73.18 40.21 40.41
CA VAL A 32 73.44 40.21 41.84
C VAL A 32 74.81 39.61 42.09
N ALA A 33 75.66 40.36 42.79
CA ALA A 33 76.98 39.91 43.18
C ALA A 33 76.91 39.34 44.59
N LEU A 34 77.17 38.06 44.75
CA LEU A 34 77.26 37.42 46.07
C LEU A 34 78.73 37.28 46.46
N PRO A 35 79.14 37.80 47.65
CA PRO A 35 80.47 37.57 48.16
C PRO A 35 80.79 36.12 48.41
N HIS A 36 82.08 35.76 48.46
CA HIS A 36 82.42 34.35 48.65
C HIS A 36 82.04 33.89 50.05
N LYS A 37 81.23 32.86 50.16
CA LYS A 37 80.60 32.33 51.36
C LYS A 37 81.66 32.03 52.48
N ILE A 38 82.81 31.47 52.13
CA ILE A 38 83.86 31.09 53.12
C ILE A 38 84.69 32.26 53.49
N LEU A 39 84.96 33.19 52.59
CA LEU A 39 85.85 34.34 52.84
C LEU A 39 85.12 35.52 53.50
N GLN A 40 83.86 35.69 53.26
CA GLN A 40 83.03 36.78 53.79
C GLN A 40 81.61 36.27 54.14
N PRO A 41 81.49 35.41 55.13
CA PRO A 41 80.22 34.71 55.40
C PRO A 41 79.10 35.69 55.79
N GLU A 42 79.36 36.65 56.67
CA GLU A 42 78.37 37.65 57.12
C GLU A 42 77.84 38.50 55.96
N LYS A 43 78.70 38.96 55.08
CA LYS A 43 78.28 39.72 53.90
C LYS A 43 77.55 38.86 52.89
N PHE A 44 77.90 37.58 52.77
CA PHE A 44 77.17 36.63 51.92
C PHE A 44 75.73 36.45 52.43
N GLU A 45 75.57 36.25 53.74
CA GLU A 45 74.24 36.09 54.33
C GLU A 45 73.38 37.36 54.15
N GLN A 46 73.96 38.53 54.36
CA GLN A 46 73.30 39.84 54.17
C GLN A 46 72.83 40.00 52.68
N GLU A 47 73.68 39.70 51.72
CA GLU A 47 73.31 39.83 50.28
C GLU A 47 72.32 38.79 49.86
N VAL A 48 72.35 37.56 50.42
CA VAL A 48 71.33 36.53 50.19
C VAL A 48 70.00 36.96 50.82
N GLU A 49 69.98 37.54 51.97
CA GLU A 49 68.77 38.07 52.61
C GLU A 49 68.16 39.21 51.78
N LYS A 50 68.99 40.18 51.33
CA LYS A 50 68.53 41.20 50.37
C LYS A 50 67.94 40.62 49.11
N LEU A 51 68.56 39.60 48.53
CA LEU A 51 68.04 38.92 47.37
C LEU A 51 66.72 38.21 47.68
N SER A 52 66.63 37.53 48.81
CA SER A 52 65.40 36.90 49.28
C SER A 52 64.23 37.89 49.40
N THR A 53 64.54 39.08 49.97
CA THR A 53 63.54 40.14 50.08
C THR A 53 63.02 40.61 48.71
N ARG A 54 63.88 40.73 47.71
CA ARG A 54 63.48 41.07 46.33
C ARG A 54 62.54 40.08 45.72
N PHE A 55 62.58 38.81 46.09
CA PHE A 55 61.65 37.80 45.68
C PHE A 55 60.32 37.76 46.47
N LYS A 56 60.41 38.15 47.78
CA LYS A 56 59.27 38.08 48.71
C LYS A 56 58.38 39.31 48.67
N GLU A 57 59.00 40.48 48.57
CA GLU A 57 58.32 41.77 48.60
C GLU A 57 57.73 42.06 47.24
N GLY A 58 56.39 42.13 47.16
CA GLY A 58 55.72 42.64 46.00
C GLY A 58 56.08 44.09 45.72
N TYR A 59 55.80 44.56 44.52
CA TYR A 59 56.04 45.93 44.10
C TYR A 59 55.31 46.93 45.01
N ASN A 60 56.05 47.64 45.82
CA ASN A 60 55.59 48.84 46.50
C ASN A 60 55.87 50.05 45.59
N ASP A 61 54.86 50.87 45.30
CA ASP A 61 54.89 52.00 44.38
C ASP A 61 56.15 52.90 44.68
N PRO A 62 57.06 53.05 43.69
CA PRO A 62 58.30 53.80 43.91
C PRO A 62 58.08 55.30 44.23
N LYS A 63 56.86 55.80 43.99
CA LYS A 63 56.52 57.19 44.41
C LYS A 63 56.37 57.35 45.91
N LYS A 64 56.33 56.28 46.69
CA LYS A 64 56.19 56.33 48.17
C LYS A 64 57.50 56.14 48.96
N SER A 65 58.57 55.65 48.34
CA SER A 65 59.86 55.49 48.93
C SER A 65 60.89 56.27 48.14
N GLY A 66 61.26 57.44 48.65
CA GLY A 66 62.34 58.26 48.08
C GLY A 66 63.63 57.45 47.98
N LEU A 67 64.32 57.48 46.82
CA LEU A 67 65.62 56.85 46.56
C LEU A 67 65.63 55.30 46.68
N LEU A 68 65.09 54.62 45.65
CA LEU A 68 65.41 53.22 45.46
C LEU A 68 66.70 53.11 44.62
N ASP A 69 67.73 52.58 45.25
CA ASP A 69 68.89 52.06 44.55
C ASP A 69 68.44 50.94 43.60
N GLU A 70 68.94 50.91 42.36
CA GLU A 70 68.56 49.83 41.37
C GLU A 70 68.74 48.41 41.92
N ALA A 71 69.68 48.30 42.91
CA ALA A 71 69.90 47.02 43.60
C ALA A 71 68.78 46.56 44.53
N SER A 72 67.77 47.38 44.84
CA SER A 72 66.65 47.08 45.75
C SER A 72 65.34 46.88 45.06
N LEU A 73 65.29 46.95 43.75
CA LEU A 73 64.04 46.69 42.97
C LEU A 73 63.58 45.21 43.08
N PRO A 74 62.31 44.99 43.26
CA PRO A 74 61.76 43.63 43.27
C PRO A 74 62.01 42.91 41.92
N VAL A 75 62.19 41.59 41.99
CA VAL A 75 62.38 40.77 40.77
C VAL A 75 61.11 40.73 39.91
N PHE A 76 59.94 40.72 40.55
CA PHE A 76 58.67 40.69 39.88
C PHE A 76 58.11 42.11 39.71
N LEU A 77 58.48 42.78 38.62
CA LEU A 77 57.98 44.09 38.27
C LEU A 77 56.58 44.09 37.71
N PRO A 78 55.70 45.09 37.94
CA PRO A 78 54.36 45.19 37.46
C PRO A 78 54.23 45.14 35.94
N GLN A 79 55.25 45.58 35.22
CA GLN A 79 55.32 45.57 33.77
C GLN A 79 55.28 44.12 33.16
N TYR A 80 55.71 43.10 33.94
CA TYR A 80 55.71 41.71 33.57
C TYR A 80 54.47 40.98 34.02
N HIS A 81 53.61 41.63 34.83
CA HIS A 81 52.38 40.99 35.29
C HIS A 81 51.39 40.82 34.20
N ARG A 82 51.04 39.55 33.84
CA ARG A 82 50.17 39.19 32.76
C ARG A 82 48.68 39.09 33.15
N ARG A 83 48.31 39.51 34.38
CA ARG A 83 46.92 39.50 34.91
C ARG A 83 46.26 38.12 34.83
N ILE A 84 47.05 37.08 34.99
CA ILE A 84 46.53 35.72 35.07
C ILE A 84 46.12 35.49 36.53
N PRO A 85 44.86 35.13 36.82
CA PRO A 85 44.41 34.75 38.14
C PRO A 85 45.17 33.53 38.67
N ALA A 86 45.37 33.43 39.95
CA ALA A 86 46.15 32.35 40.57
C ALA A 86 45.50 30.98 40.36
N ASP A 87 44.20 30.94 40.35
CA ASP A 87 43.35 29.71 40.03
C ASP A 87 43.48 29.25 38.59
N GLY A 88 43.80 30.16 37.67
CA GLY A 88 44.00 29.84 36.25
C GLY A 88 45.44 29.54 35.87
N PHE A 89 46.41 29.80 36.77
CA PHE A 89 47.84 29.74 36.45
C PHE A 89 48.30 28.32 36.05
N ALA A 90 47.89 27.28 36.80
CA ALA A 90 48.28 25.91 36.52
C ALA A 90 47.84 25.46 35.10
N VAL A 91 46.59 25.71 34.75
CA VAL A 91 46.02 25.36 33.44
C VAL A 91 46.68 26.17 32.33
N TYR A 92 46.99 27.45 32.57
CA TYR A 92 47.74 28.25 31.62
C TYR A 92 49.14 27.69 31.37
N ALA A 93 49.86 27.32 32.47
CA ALA A 93 51.20 26.75 32.39
C ALA A 93 51.19 25.39 31.65
N GLU A 94 50.21 24.51 31.92
CA GLU A 94 50.02 23.24 31.21
C GLU A 94 49.73 23.48 29.72
N GLY A 95 48.82 24.42 29.40
CA GLY A 95 48.50 24.75 28.01
C GLY A 95 49.69 25.31 27.24
N VAL A 96 50.54 26.15 27.85
CA VAL A 96 51.80 26.64 27.26
C VAL A 96 52.77 25.48 27.05
N TRP A 97 52.89 24.59 28.04
CA TRP A 97 53.78 23.42 27.96
C TRP A 97 53.36 22.47 26.83
N ASP A 98 52.09 22.17 26.73
CA ASP A 98 51.53 21.32 25.65
C ASP A 98 51.77 21.92 24.26
N GLN A 99 51.65 23.23 24.13
CA GLN A 99 52.00 23.93 22.89
C GLN A 99 53.49 23.82 22.57
N ILE A 100 54.38 23.96 23.56
CA ILE A 100 55.82 23.80 23.35
C ILE A 100 56.17 22.37 22.91
N VAL A 101 55.53 21.35 23.52
CA VAL A 101 55.80 19.94 23.23
C VAL A 101 55.25 19.54 21.84
N ASN A 102 54.07 20.03 21.48
CA ASN A 102 53.35 19.58 20.28
C ASN A 102 53.62 20.46 19.05
N ASN A 103 54.11 21.70 19.20
CA ASN A 103 54.25 22.65 18.11
C ASN A 103 55.74 22.90 17.78
N LYS A 104 56.18 22.41 16.63
CA LYS A 104 57.56 22.57 16.19
C LYS A 104 57.96 24.02 15.90
N ASP A 105 56.99 24.88 15.55
CA ASP A 105 57.21 26.29 15.18
C ASP A 105 57.01 27.23 16.35
N LEU A 106 56.66 26.73 17.54
CA LEU A 106 56.48 27.50 18.78
C LEU A 106 55.57 28.74 18.62
N ASP A 107 54.59 28.68 17.71
CA ASP A 107 53.60 29.74 17.55
C ASP A 107 52.62 29.69 18.74
N LEU A 108 53.00 30.28 19.84
CA LEU A 108 52.20 30.28 21.05
C LEU A 108 51.08 31.33 20.94
N PRO A 109 49.81 30.92 21.13
CA PRO A 109 48.70 31.87 21.23
C PRO A 109 48.98 32.90 22.34
N THR A 110 48.45 34.10 22.18
CA THR A 110 48.58 35.12 23.24
C THR A 110 48.00 34.59 24.55
N GLN A 111 48.53 35.04 25.68
CA GLN A 111 48.06 34.62 27.01
C GLN A 111 46.55 34.83 27.18
N GLN A 112 46.02 35.89 26.60
CA GLN A 112 44.59 36.19 26.62
C GLN A 112 43.78 35.20 25.79
N GLU A 113 44.33 34.70 24.68
CA GLU A 113 43.67 33.70 23.85
C GLU A 113 43.63 32.32 24.53
N LEU A 114 44.74 31.89 25.16
CA LEU A 114 44.78 30.64 25.91
C LEU A 114 43.80 30.64 27.09
N LEU A 115 43.77 31.71 27.86
CA LEU A 115 42.80 31.87 28.95
C LEU A 115 41.36 31.87 28.42
N ALA A 116 41.12 32.63 27.36
CA ALA A 116 39.80 32.68 26.73
C ALA A 116 39.35 31.31 26.20
N GLN A 117 40.25 30.54 25.60
CA GLN A 117 39.96 29.21 25.10
C GLN A 117 39.52 28.28 26.25
N PHE A 118 40.32 28.21 27.33
CA PHE A 118 39.99 27.40 28.49
C PHE A 118 38.65 27.81 29.13
N ARG A 119 38.45 29.09 29.40
CA ARG A 119 37.20 29.55 30.02
C ARG A 119 35.98 29.39 29.14
N CYS A 120 36.08 29.63 27.84
CA CYS A 120 34.97 29.39 26.92
C CYS A 120 34.64 27.91 26.81
N ASP A 121 35.65 27.00 26.86
CA ASP A 121 35.41 25.56 26.88
C ASP A 121 34.76 25.08 28.18
N GLU A 122 35.12 25.65 29.31
CA GLU A 122 34.49 25.38 30.61
C GLU A 122 33.02 25.84 30.60
N ILE A 123 32.75 27.09 30.22
CA ILE A 123 31.41 27.66 30.11
C ILE A 123 30.57 26.84 29.12
N SER A 124 31.15 26.45 27.97
CA SER A 124 30.46 25.64 26.99
C SER A 124 30.00 24.29 27.58
N ARG A 125 30.83 23.64 28.41
CA ARG A 125 30.46 22.40 29.11
C ARG A 125 29.35 22.61 30.13
N GLU A 126 29.42 23.67 30.92
CA GLU A 126 28.40 23.99 31.93
C GLU A 126 27.02 24.25 31.30
N VAL A 127 26.96 25.10 30.25
CA VAL A 127 25.70 25.42 29.60
C VAL A 127 25.11 24.22 28.82
N LEU A 128 25.97 23.28 28.35
CA LEU A 128 25.54 22.07 27.72
C LEU A 128 24.83 21.12 28.70
N VAL A 129 25.20 21.08 29.97
CA VAL A 129 24.50 20.25 30.98
C VAL A 129 23.02 20.65 31.07
N ALA A 130 22.74 21.95 31.21
CA ALA A 130 21.36 22.46 31.28
C ALA A 130 20.56 22.24 29.97
N PHE A 131 21.24 22.25 28.84
CA PHE A 131 20.66 21.90 27.56
C PHE A 131 20.34 20.38 27.47
N ASP A 132 21.27 19.56 27.94
CA ASP A 132 21.15 18.10 27.96
C ASP A 132 19.96 17.63 28.80
N GLU A 133 19.76 18.23 29.98
CA GLU A 133 18.59 17.93 30.83
C GLU A 133 17.25 18.10 30.11
N LYS A 134 17.15 19.04 29.17
CA LYS A 134 15.92 19.30 28.40
C LYS A 134 15.82 18.44 27.14
N ILE A 135 16.93 18.15 26.47
CA ILE A 135 16.95 17.54 25.15
C ILE A 135 17.07 16.02 25.18
N ILE A 136 17.86 15.45 26.12
CA ILE A 136 18.01 13.98 26.24
C ILE A 136 16.67 13.27 26.40
N PRO A 137 15.73 13.71 27.25
CA PRO A 137 14.43 13.04 27.38
C PRO A 137 13.62 13.02 26.08
N LEU A 138 13.77 14.04 25.23
CA LEU A 138 13.10 14.11 23.92
C LEU A 138 13.77 13.17 22.91
N GLU A 139 15.11 13.10 22.92
CA GLU A 139 15.87 12.16 22.09
C GLU A 139 15.55 10.72 22.45
N ASP A 140 15.49 10.40 23.75
CA ASP A 140 15.13 9.06 24.26
C ASP A 140 13.70 8.69 23.91
N LYS A 141 12.76 9.62 24.02
CA LYS A 141 11.38 9.40 23.62
C LYS A 141 11.27 9.04 22.14
N GLN A 142 11.91 9.84 21.26
CA GLN A 142 11.94 9.52 19.82
C GLN A 142 12.63 8.19 19.52
N ALA A 143 13.71 7.86 20.24
CA ALA A 143 14.41 6.58 20.05
C ALA A 143 13.53 5.39 20.46
N ASN A 144 12.79 5.50 21.55
CA ASN A 144 11.86 4.48 22.01
C ASN A 144 10.67 4.31 21.05
N ASP A 145 10.11 5.41 20.55
CA ASP A 145 9.01 5.38 19.58
C ASP A 145 9.41 4.66 18.29
N VAL A 146 10.65 4.87 17.82
CA VAL A 146 11.22 4.14 16.67
C VAL A 146 11.37 2.64 16.99
N ARG A 147 11.83 2.27 18.19
CA ARG A 147 11.97 0.87 18.62
C ARG A 147 10.63 0.13 18.65
N VAL A 148 9.59 0.82 19.10
CA VAL A 148 8.22 0.26 19.17
C VAL A 148 7.53 0.23 17.80
N GLY A 149 8.14 0.84 16.77
CA GLY A 149 7.59 0.91 15.42
C GLY A 149 6.38 1.86 15.29
N LYS A 150 6.13 2.69 16.30
CA LYS A 150 5.07 3.71 16.30
C LYS A 150 5.70 5.09 16.49
N PRO A 151 6.19 5.71 15.41
CA PRO A 151 6.68 7.08 15.50
C PRO A 151 5.55 7.99 15.98
N SER A 152 5.75 8.64 17.13
CA SER A 152 4.79 9.59 17.68
C SER A 152 5.27 11.02 17.47
N VAL A 153 4.32 11.91 17.23
CA VAL A 153 4.56 13.35 17.18
C VAL A 153 4.63 13.85 18.62
N ILE A 154 5.78 14.46 18.99
CA ILE A 154 5.96 15.05 20.33
C ILE A 154 5.30 16.43 20.32
N PRO A 155 4.33 16.69 21.18
CA PRO A 155 3.72 18.00 21.30
C PRO A 155 4.77 19.02 21.82
N ASP A 156 4.62 20.28 21.43
CA ASP A 156 5.44 21.41 21.87
C ASP A 156 6.96 21.26 21.66
N LEU A 157 7.38 20.35 20.74
CA LEU A 157 8.80 20.16 20.45
C LEU A 157 9.46 21.46 19.91
N GLY A 158 8.80 22.15 18.99
CA GLY A 158 9.32 23.41 18.42
C GLY A 158 9.57 24.49 19.46
N PRO A 159 8.59 24.90 20.27
CA PRO A 159 8.80 25.82 21.38
C PRO A 159 9.91 25.40 22.34
N THR A 160 10.00 24.10 22.65
CA THR A 160 11.05 23.56 23.54
C THR A 160 12.44 23.69 22.91
N MET A 161 12.58 23.35 21.61
CA MET A 161 13.84 23.50 20.87
C MET A 161 14.26 24.96 20.77
N ASN A 162 13.33 25.87 20.46
CA ASN A 162 13.59 27.32 20.39
C ASN A 162 14.03 27.88 21.72
N ALA A 163 13.33 27.52 22.80
CA ALA A 163 13.69 27.96 24.15
C ALA A 163 15.06 27.41 24.57
N ALA A 164 15.34 26.13 24.33
CA ALA A 164 16.63 25.53 24.67
C ALA A 164 17.79 26.15 23.88
N ARG A 165 17.62 26.37 22.56
CA ARG A 165 18.63 27.01 21.71
C ARG A 165 18.91 28.45 22.14
N SER A 166 17.87 29.24 22.35
CA SER A 166 18.00 30.64 22.76
C SER A 166 18.65 30.76 24.15
N GLN A 167 18.26 29.90 25.08
CA GLN A 167 18.79 29.93 26.45
C GLN A 167 20.26 29.58 26.47
N ILE A 168 20.69 28.50 25.82
CA ILE A 168 22.11 28.09 25.84
C ILE A 168 23.02 29.14 25.19
N LEU A 169 22.60 29.75 24.08
CA LEU A 169 23.38 30.79 23.41
C LEU A 169 23.47 32.04 24.27
N LYS A 170 22.35 32.45 24.91
CA LYS A 170 22.32 33.59 25.82
C LYS A 170 23.19 33.37 27.06
N ASP A 171 23.12 32.18 27.67
CA ASP A 171 23.92 31.84 28.86
C ASP A 171 25.40 31.82 28.52
N PHE A 172 25.77 31.26 27.37
CA PHE A 172 27.14 31.31 26.88
C PHE A 172 27.61 32.76 26.63
N GLU A 173 26.80 33.56 25.92
CA GLU A 173 27.13 34.97 25.64
C GLU A 173 27.34 35.77 26.93
N THR A 174 26.45 35.61 27.91
CA THR A 174 26.50 36.33 29.18
C THR A 174 27.82 36.06 29.92
N ASN A 175 28.30 34.83 29.89
CA ASN A 175 29.49 34.41 30.64
C ASN A 175 30.78 34.52 29.82
N ALA A 176 30.75 34.30 28.52
CA ALA A 176 31.93 34.18 27.66
C ALA A 176 32.30 35.48 26.92
N SER A 177 31.37 36.43 26.73
CA SER A 177 31.59 37.64 25.90
C SER A 177 32.68 38.56 26.42
N ARG A 178 33.03 38.45 27.72
CA ARG A 178 34.09 39.23 28.39
C ARG A 178 35.51 38.78 28.05
N TYR A 179 35.67 37.60 27.43
CA TYR A 179 36.97 37.06 27.07
C TYR A 179 37.41 37.50 25.67
N HIS A 180 38.58 37.04 25.21
CA HIS A 180 39.16 37.45 23.94
C HIS A 180 38.17 37.23 22.78
N LYS A 181 37.85 38.30 22.03
CA LYS A 181 36.78 38.34 21.03
C LYS A 181 36.93 37.27 19.95
N GLY A 182 38.14 37.03 19.44
CA GLY A 182 38.36 36.04 18.37
C GLY A 182 38.06 34.61 18.84
N VAL A 183 38.49 34.26 20.05
CA VAL A 183 38.24 32.95 20.67
C VAL A 183 36.77 32.78 21.01
N TYR A 184 36.16 33.78 21.63
CA TYR A 184 34.74 33.81 21.96
C TYR A 184 33.87 33.55 20.71
N THR A 185 34.13 34.30 19.63
CA THR A 185 33.34 34.14 18.38
C THR A 185 33.44 32.73 17.80
N ARG A 186 34.66 32.17 17.77
CA ARG A 186 34.89 30.80 17.30
C ARG A 186 34.19 29.77 18.18
N LYS A 187 34.34 29.87 19.51
CA LYS A 187 33.73 28.94 20.47
C LYS A 187 32.20 29.03 20.50
N ARG A 188 31.65 30.23 20.32
CA ARG A 188 30.20 30.43 20.14
C ARG A 188 29.69 29.69 18.88
N ALA A 189 30.40 29.82 17.77
CA ALA A 189 30.03 29.11 16.54
C ALA A 189 30.17 27.58 16.68
N GLU A 190 31.20 27.09 17.37
CA GLU A 190 31.36 25.67 17.70
C GLU A 190 30.20 25.14 18.56
N LEU A 191 29.83 25.89 19.61
CA LEU A 191 28.68 25.54 20.48
C LEU A 191 27.37 25.55 19.68
N GLU A 192 27.11 26.60 18.91
CA GLU A 192 25.92 26.71 18.06
C GLU A 192 25.83 25.54 17.07
N SER A 193 26.93 25.17 16.43
CA SER A 193 26.97 24.02 15.51
C SER A 193 26.66 22.69 16.21
N LYS A 194 27.17 22.47 17.43
CA LYS A 194 26.86 21.26 18.23
C LYS A 194 25.39 21.19 18.60
N VAL A 195 24.84 22.29 19.10
CA VAL A 195 23.41 22.41 19.45
C VAL A 195 22.54 22.19 18.22
N ASP A 196 22.84 22.89 17.14
CA ASP A 196 22.09 22.80 15.89
C ASP A 196 22.12 21.40 15.28
N THR A 197 23.22 20.68 15.39
CA THR A 197 23.32 19.30 14.91
C THR A 197 22.32 18.37 15.63
N ARG A 198 22.21 18.51 16.95
CA ARG A 198 21.26 17.70 17.76
C ARG A 198 19.82 18.11 17.51
N LEU A 199 19.53 19.41 17.51
CA LEU A 199 18.19 19.92 17.25
C LEU A 199 17.71 19.57 15.84
N LYS A 200 18.59 19.62 14.83
CA LYS A 200 18.30 19.18 13.47
C LYS A 200 17.91 17.70 13.42
N ALA A 201 18.61 16.86 14.17
CA ALA A 201 18.27 15.43 14.23
C ALA A 201 16.86 15.19 14.84
N LEU A 202 16.52 15.90 15.92
CA LEU A 202 15.18 15.87 16.52
C LEU A 202 14.10 16.38 15.55
N PHE A 203 14.35 17.50 14.90
CA PHE A 203 13.47 18.10 13.92
C PHE A 203 13.17 17.15 12.74
N GLN A 204 14.21 16.54 12.16
CA GLN A 204 14.07 15.62 11.05
C GLN A 204 13.28 14.36 11.44
N LYS A 205 13.57 13.79 12.62
CA LYS A 205 12.82 12.62 13.12
C LYS A 205 11.35 12.96 13.36
N GLN A 206 11.07 14.15 13.87
CA GLN A 206 9.70 14.62 14.09
C GLN A 206 8.93 14.78 12.77
N LEU A 207 9.56 15.41 11.76
CA LEU A 207 8.97 15.52 10.43
C LEU A 207 8.68 14.15 9.83
N THR A 208 9.62 13.21 9.92
CA THR A 208 9.42 11.85 9.43
C THR A 208 8.30 11.12 10.19
N ALA A 209 8.18 11.37 11.49
CA ALA A 209 7.09 10.80 12.28
C ALA A 209 5.72 11.37 11.87
N ALA A 210 5.62 12.69 11.68
CA ALA A 210 4.43 13.36 11.19
C ALA A 210 4.04 12.88 9.80
N HIS A 211 5.02 12.74 8.90
CA HIS A 211 4.84 12.21 7.55
C HIS A 211 4.23 10.80 7.59
N LYS A 212 4.86 9.85 8.28
CA LYS A 212 4.36 8.46 8.38
C LYS A 212 2.97 8.38 8.99
N SER A 213 2.75 9.08 10.10
CA SER A 213 1.44 9.15 10.75
C SER A 213 0.37 9.77 9.85
N GLY A 214 0.76 10.80 9.07
CA GLY A 214 -0.11 11.44 8.10
C GLY A 214 -0.53 10.50 6.97
N VAL A 215 0.42 9.75 6.39
CA VAL A 215 0.15 8.74 5.34
C VAL A 215 -0.79 7.65 5.84
N GLU A 216 -0.56 7.13 7.04
CA GLU A 216 -1.42 6.11 7.65
C GLU A 216 -2.84 6.66 7.91
N THR A 217 -2.94 7.85 8.46
CA THR A 217 -4.22 8.52 8.72
C THR A 217 -4.99 8.75 7.42
N PHE A 218 -4.34 9.25 6.38
CA PHE A 218 -4.91 9.44 5.05
C PHE A 218 -5.44 8.12 4.47
N SER A 219 -4.61 7.07 4.46
CA SER A 219 -5.01 5.76 3.93
C SER A 219 -6.23 5.19 4.66
N ASN A 220 -6.26 5.32 6.01
CA ASN A 220 -7.38 4.86 6.83
C ASN A 220 -8.64 5.70 6.61
N ALA A 221 -8.51 7.03 6.48
CA ALA A 221 -9.63 7.94 6.23
C ALA A 221 -10.30 7.65 4.88
N VAL A 222 -9.51 7.53 3.79
CA VAL A 222 -10.03 7.18 2.47
C VAL A 222 -10.72 5.81 2.50
N SER A 223 -10.06 4.80 3.07
CA SER A 223 -10.62 3.45 3.17
C SER A 223 -11.92 3.41 4.00
N GLY A 224 -11.98 4.19 5.07
CA GLY A 224 -13.16 4.34 5.92
C GLY A 224 -14.32 5.02 5.19
N ALA A 225 -14.05 6.11 4.48
CA ALA A 225 -15.04 6.84 3.69
C ALA A 225 -15.63 5.98 2.56
N VAL A 226 -14.77 5.24 1.84
CA VAL A 226 -15.19 4.30 0.79
C VAL A 226 -16.09 3.19 1.36
N LYS A 227 -15.67 2.54 2.47
CA LYS A 227 -16.49 1.51 3.14
C LYS A 227 -17.84 2.06 3.62
N SER A 228 -17.87 3.28 4.12
CA SER A 228 -19.11 3.94 4.55
C SER A 228 -20.04 4.22 3.37
N GLY A 229 -19.50 4.71 2.25
CA GLY A 229 -20.24 4.90 1.00
C GLY A 229 -20.83 3.60 0.46
N GLN A 230 -20.05 2.52 0.47
CA GLN A 230 -20.50 1.19 0.02
C GLN A 230 -21.63 0.64 0.88
N LYS A 231 -21.58 0.79 2.22
CA LYS A 231 -22.63 0.32 3.13
C LYS A 231 -23.97 1.04 2.95
N LYS A 232 -23.92 2.31 2.61
CA LYS A 232 -25.13 3.12 2.37
C LYS A 232 -25.80 2.83 1.03
N GLY A 233 -25.21 2.00 0.17
CA GLY A 233 -25.70 1.73 -1.18
C GLY A 233 -25.72 2.96 -2.10
N ALA A 234 -25.18 4.10 -1.64
CA ALA A 234 -25.09 5.32 -2.39
C ALA A 234 -23.91 5.30 -3.35
N SER A 235 -24.07 5.96 -4.48
CA SER A 235 -22.94 6.26 -5.35
C SER A 235 -21.99 7.18 -4.61
N TYR A 236 -20.73 6.74 -4.38
CA TYR A 236 -19.67 7.59 -3.82
C TYR A 236 -18.71 8.00 -4.94
N ASP A 237 -18.24 9.22 -4.90
CA ASP A 237 -17.18 9.71 -5.77
C ASP A 237 -15.84 9.50 -5.07
N PHE A 238 -15.08 8.51 -5.56
CA PHE A 238 -13.78 8.16 -4.99
C PHE A 238 -12.76 9.29 -5.18
N ALA A 239 -12.77 9.93 -6.35
CA ALA A 239 -11.85 11.03 -6.65
C ALA A 239 -12.06 12.21 -5.69
N GLN A 240 -13.30 12.59 -5.44
CA GLN A 240 -13.65 13.66 -4.50
C GLN A 240 -13.24 13.29 -3.06
N ILE A 241 -13.44 12.04 -2.63
CA ILE A 241 -13.01 11.58 -1.31
C ILE A 241 -11.50 11.72 -1.17
N VAL A 242 -10.72 11.21 -2.16
CA VAL A 242 -9.25 11.27 -2.14
C VAL A 242 -8.77 12.71 -2.11
N GLU A 243 -9.32 13.60 -2.94
CA GLU A 243 -8.93 15.01 -2.99
C GLU A 243 -9.20 15.72 -1.66
N SER A 244 -10.37 15.52 -1.07
CA SER A 244 -10.73 16.09 0.24
C SER A 244 -9.81 15.62 1.35
N GLU A 245 -9.57 14.29 1.45
CA GLU A 245 -8.70 13.74 2.48
C GLU A 245 -7.23 14.12 2.27
N LYS A 246 -6.78 14.22 1.00
CA LYS A 246 -5.43 14.68 0.66
C LYS A 246 -5.23 16.14 1.09
N LYS A 247 -6.20 17.01 0.83
CA LYS A 247 -6.16 18.41 1.26
C LYS A 247 -6.06 18.50 2.78
N THR A 248 -6.90 17.76 3.50
CA THR A 248 -6.89 17.71 4.98
C THR A 248 -5.55 17.21 5.51
N ALA A 249 -4.98 16.16 4.89
CA ALA A 249 -3.69 15.61 5.28
C ALA A 249 -2.53 16.60 5.08
N LEU A 250 -2.53 17.34 3.96
CA LEU A 250 -1.53 18.37 3.67
C LEU A 250 -1.61 19.55 4.62
N GLU A 251 -2.81 20.07 4.89
CA GLU A 251 -3.04 21.16 5.83
C GLU A 251 -2.58 20.77 7.25
N LYS A 252 -2.93 19.57 7.70
CA LYS A 252 -2.51 19.06 9.00
C LYS A 252 -1.00 18.93 9.11
N PHE A 253 -0.34 18.34 8.11
CA PHE A 253 1.11 18.20 8.08
C PHE A 253 1.80 19.57 8.08
N GLU A 254 1.28 20.54 7.34
CA GLU A 254 1.82 21.90 7.28
C GLU A 254 1.76 22.58 8.65
N ILE A 255 0.61 22.50 9.34
CA ILE A 255 0.45 23.04 10.70
C ILE A 255 1.44 22.39 11.66
N GLU A 256 1.55 21.04 11.65
CA GLU A 256 2.48 20.31 12.51
C GLU A 256 3.95 20.65 12.20
N ALA A 257 4.30 20.79 10.91
CA ALA A 257 5.65 21.14 10.47
C ALA A 257 6.00 22.60 10.79
N GLN A 258 5.08 23.52 10.69
CA GLN A 258 5.27 24.93 11.09
C GLN A 258 5.48 25.06 12.61
N ALA A 259 4.75 24.27 13.39
CA ALA A 259 4.84 24.30 14.84
C ALA A 259 6.22 23.87 15.39
N ILE A 260 7.01 23.12 14.60
CA ILE A 260 8.34 22.65 15.02
C ILE A 260 9.50 23.49 14.44
N LEU A 261 9.23 24.55 13.69
CA LEU A 261 10.29 25.40 13.13
C LEU A 261 11.15 26.02 14.23
N VAL A 262 12.47 26.04 13.99
CA VAL A 262 13.44 26.66 14.87
C VAL A 262 13.87 27.99 14.25
N GLU A 263 13.61 29.08 14.96
CA GLU A 263 13.91 30.43 14.51
C GLU A 263 15.41 30.68 14.34
N GLY A 264 15.77 31.34 13.23
CA GLY A 264 17.17 31.67 12.94
C GLY A 264 18.05 30.49 12.53
N ALA A 265 17.52 29.27 12.45
CA ALA A 265 18.26 28.09 12.04
C ALA A 265 18.05 27.80 10.55
N ALA A 266 19.10 27.96 9.73
CA ALA A 266 19.02 27.77 8.28
C ALA A 266 18.61 26.33 7.86
N TRP A 267 18.86 25.34 8.72
CA TRP A 267 18.49 23.94 8.49
C TRP A 267 17.01 23.64 8.81
N SER A 268 16.30 24.54 9.47
CA SER A 268 14.91 24.37 9.88
C SER A 268 13.97 24.64 8.70
N SER A 269 13.81 23.66 7.82
CA SER A 269 12.92 23.74 6.66
C SER A 269 12.23 22.40 6.42
N TYR A 270 10.91 22.44 6.27
CA TYR A 270 10.08 21.26 5.97
C TYR A 270 9.75 21.11 4.48
N LYS A 271 10.21 22.01 3.61
CA LYS A 271 9.82 22.01 2.18
C LYS A 271 10.17 20.71 1.44
N GLN A 272 11.32 20.13 1.72
CA GLN A 272 11.72 18.87 1.09
C GLN A 272 10.81 17.71 1.53
N GLU A 273 10.56 17.61 2.84
CA GLU A 273 9.69 16.58 3.40
C GLU A 273 8.24 16.73 2.92
N MET A 274 7.72 17.95 2.81
CA MET A 274 6.42 18.25 2.23
C MET A 274 6.31 17.74 0.78
N ASN A 275 7.36 17.90 -0.02
CA ASN A 275 7.35 17.40 -1.40
C ASN A 275 7.38 15.85 -1.45
N LEU A 276 8.12 15.21 -0.55
CA LEU A 276 8.12 13.76 -0.40
C LEU A 276 6.75 13.26 0.06
N TYR A 277 6.17 13.93 1.04
CA TYR A 277 4.84 13.62 1.56
C TYR A 277 3.76 13.70 0.47
N LYS A 278 3.78 14.77 -0.35
CA LYS A 278 2.86 14.89 -1.50
C LYS A 278 2.98 13.71 -2.46
N LYS A 279 4.21 13.33 -2.81
CA LYS A 279 4.45 12.18 -3.71
C LYS A 279 3.95 10.88 -3.12
N GLU A 280 4.21 10.64 -1.83
CA GLU A 280 3.76 9.41 -1.17
C GLU A 280 2.22 9.35 -1.06
N LEU A 281 1.56 10.48 -0.79
CA LEU A 281 0.10 10.56 -0.85
C LEU A 281 -0.45 10.23 -2.25
N ASP A 282 0.23 10.68 -3.34
CA ASP A 282 -0.15 10.35 -4.72
C ASP A 282 0.03 8.86 -5.02
N GLU A 283 1.11 8.26 -4.56
CA GLU A 283 1.36 6.81 -4.69
C GLU A 283 0.32 5.98 -3.94
N VAL A 284 0.00 6.38 -2.69
CA VAL A 284 -1.05 5.74 -1.89
C VAL A 284 -2.42 5.88 -2.55
N SER A 285 -2.73 7.07 -3.06
CA SER A 285 -3.98 7.33 -3.79
C SER A 285 -4.11 6.44 -5.02
N SER A 286 -3.04 6.30 -5.80
CA SER A 286 -2.98 5.44 -6.98
C SER A 286 -3.12 3.95 -6.62
N ARG A 287 -2.55 3.52 -5.50
CA ARG A 287 -2.71 2.15 -4.99
C ARG A 287 -4.14 1.87 -4.57
N LEU A 288 -4.75 2.77 -3.80
CA LEU A 288 -6.14 2.66 -3.35
C LEU A 288 -7.12 2.67 -4.53
N ARG A 289 -6.86 3.50 -5.55
CA ARG A 289 -7.65 3.53 -6.80
C ARG A 289 -7.58 2.19 -7.52
N ARG A 290 -6.37 1.63 -7.71
CA ARG A 290 -6.20 0.30 -8.34
C ARG A 290 -6.95 -0.79 -7.59
N GLU A 291 -6.93 -0.76 -6.27
CA GLU A 291 -7.68 -1.71 -5.44
C GLU A 291 -9.20 -1.56 -5.64
N GLU A 292 -9.74 -0.33 -5.68
CA GLU A 292 -11.15 -0.09 -5.97
C GLU A 292 -11.54 -0.48 -7.40
N MET A 293 -10.66 -0.28 -8.38
CA MET A 293 -10.85 -0.75 -9.76
C MET A 293 -10.93 -2.28 -9.83
N ARG A 294 -10.07 -3.00 -9.09
CA ARG A 294 -10.15 -4.47 -8.99
C ARG A 294 -11.48 -4.93 -8.36
N ARG A 295 -11.91 -4.26 -7.28
CA ARG A 295 -13.20 -4.53 -6.64
C ARG A 295 -14.38 -4.24 -7.57
N LEU A 296 -14.29 -3.18 -8.36
CA LEU A 296 -15.27 -2.87 -9.39
C LEU A 296 -15.34 -3.97 -10.45
N ALA A 297 -14.20 -4.39 -10.98
CA ALA A 297 -14.12 -5.47 -11.96
C ALA A 297 -14.78 -6.75 -11.44
N THR A 298 -14.47 -7.17 -10.20
CA THR A 298 -15.09 -8.35 -9.57
C THR A 298 -16.62 -8.21 -9.38
N ARG A 299 -17.12 -7.01 -9.10
CA ARG A 299 -18.58 -6.78 -8.99
C ARG A 299 -19.26 -6.85 -10.35
N VAL A 300 -18.65 -6.28 -11.38
CA VAL A 300 -19.17 -6.30 -12.74
C VAL A 300 -19.13 -7.73 -13.31
N GLU A 301 -18.05 -8.46 -13.07
CA GLU A 301 -17.92 -9.89 -13.43
C GLU A 301 -19.03 -10.75 -12.80
N ARG A 302 -19.32 -10.57 -11.51
CA ARG A 302 -20.44 -11.26 -10.84
C ARG A 302 -21.79 -10.92 -11.45
N TRP A 303 -21.98 -9.65 -11.83
CA TRP A 303 -23.20 -9.26 -12.54
C TRP A 303 -23.30 -9.91 -13.91
N VAL A 304 -22.21 -9.96 -14.69
CA VAL A 304 -22.14 -10.67 -15.99
C VAL A 304 -22.49 -12.13 -15.79
N ARG A 305 -21.86 -12.80 -14.82
CA ARG A 305 -22.15 -14.21 -14.51
C ARG A 305 -23.62 -14.45 -14.22
N SER A 306 -24.19 -13.69 -13.28
CA SER A 306 -25.62 -13.85 -12.94
C SER A 306 -26.54 -13.63 -14.13
N ARG A 307 -26.20 -12.67 -15.00
CA ARG A 307 -27.01 -12.36 -16.17
C ARG A 307 -26.89 -13.43 -17.27
N LEU A 308 -25.67 -13.92 -17.50
CA LEU A 308 -25.43 -15.00 -18.46
C LEU A 308 -26.03 -16.32 -17.99
N ASP A 309 -25.90 -16.68 -16.70
CA ASP A 309 -26.49 -17.89 -16.13
C ASP A 309 -28.00 -17.94 -16.40
N GLU A 310 -28.70 -16.84 -16.16
CA GLU A 310 -30.13 -16.71 -16.38
C GLU A 310 -30.47 -16.77 -17.90
N SER A 311 -29.86 -15.88 -18.68
CA SER A 311 -30.28 -15.68 -20.08
C SER A 311 -29.87 -16.84 -20.99
N VAL A 312 -28.63 -17.36 -20.81
CA VAL A 312 -28.15 -18.53 -21.59
C VAL A 312 -28.90 -19.80 -21.18
N GLY A 313 -29.12 -19.99 -19.86
CA GLY A 313 -29.93 -21.13 -19.39
C GLY A 313 -31.34 -21.15 -19.98
N LEU A 314 -31.99 -19.98 -20.09
CA LEU A 314 -33.30 -19.87 -20.76
C LEU A 314 -33.24 -20.28 -22.24
N GLU A 315 -32.18 -19.89 -22.99
CA GLU A 315 -32.04 -20.30 -24.39
C GLU A 315 -31.83 -21.81 -24.54
N PHE A 316 -31.03 -22.42 -23.68
CA PHE A 316 -30.84 -23.87 -23.66
C PHE A 316 -32.10 -24.63 -23.21
N ASN A 317 -32.93 -24.06 -22.33
CA ASN A 317 -34.20 -24.67 -21.94
C ASN A 317 -35.23 -24.68 -23.08
N LYS A 318 -35.16 -23.68 -23.98
CA LYS A 318 -36.02 -23.69 -25.21
C LYS A 318 -35.73 -24.86 -26.14
N LEU A 319 -34.53 -25.46 -26.06
CA LEU A 319 -34.24 -26.69 -26.79
C LEU A 319 -35.07 -27.89 -26.30
N GLY A 320 -35.39 -27.96 -25.02
CA GLY A 320 -36.23 -29.01 -24.43
C GLY A 320 -37.70 -28.88 -24.83
N SER A 321 -38.19 -27.66 -25.07
CA SER A 321 -39.52 -27.46 -25.64
C SER A 321 -39.43 -27.59 -27.17
N GLY A 322 -39.73 -28.74 -27.72
CA GLY A 322 -39.67 -29.08 -29.15
C GLY A 322 -40.49 -28.20 -30.11
N ARG A 323 -41.12 -27.19 -29.56
CA ARG A 323 -42.01 -26.23 -30.22
C ARG A 323 -41.51 -24.82 -30.01
N GLY A 324 -40.42 -24.38 -30.33
CA GLY A 324 -40.01 -23.00 -30.18
C GLY A 324 -41.00 -22.10 -29.41
N GLY A 325 -40.97 -22.16 -28.06
CA GLY A 325 -41.73 -21.37 -27.10
C GLY A 325 -43.20 -21.04 -27.46
N SER A 326 -44.17 -21.53 -26.70
CA SER A 326 -45.61 -21.22 -26.88
C SER A 326 -45.94 -19.77 -26.41
N GLY A 327 -45.33 -18.79 -27.02
CA GLY A 327 -45.77 -17.41 -27.04
C GLY A 327 -46.10 -17.09 -28.47
N ALA A 328 -47.36 -16.86 -28.79
CA ALA A 328 -47.73 -16.36 -30.11
C ALA A 328 -46.82 -15.17 -30.44
N PRO A 329 -46.14 -15.13 -31.61
CA PRO A 329 -45.30 -14.00 -31.96
C PRO A 329 -46.17 -12.75 -32.05
N GLU A 330 -46.01 -11.81 -31.17
CA GLU A 330 -46.51 -10.45 -31.37
C GLU A 330 -45.73 -9.90 -32.58
N HIS A 331 -46.48 -9.73 -33.69
CA HIS A 331 -46.01 -9.16 -34.93
C HIS A 331 -44.96 -9.94 -35.76
N GLY A 332 -45.41 -10.92 -36.55
CA GLY A 332 -44.79 -11.30 -37.83
C GLY A 332 -43.38 -11.92 -37.84
N GLU A 333 -42.77 -12.11 -36.69
CA GLU A 333 -41.47 -12.74 -36.58
C GLU A 333 -41.59 -14.28 -36.68
N ARG A 334 -40.73 -14.84 -37.50
CA ARG A 334 -40.61 -16.30 -37.65
C ARG A 334 -40.22 -16.91 -36.31
N PRO A 335 -40.86 -18.00 -35.84
CA PRO A 335 -40.46 -18.63 -34.58
C PRO A 335 -38.97 -18.97 -34.64
N PRO A 336 -38.21 -18.71 -33.53
CA PRO A 336 -36.78 -18.89 -33.50
C PRO A 336 -36.42 -20.34 -33.85
N SER A 337 -35.62 -20.51 -34.91
CA SER A 337 -35.13 -21.82 -35.33
C SER A 337 -34.17 -22.39 -34.31
N GLU A 338 -34.23 -23.69 -34.03
CA GLU A 338 -33.23 -24.40 -33.22
C GLU A 338 -31.80 -24.19 -33.75
N LYS A 339 -31.65 -23.95 -35.06
CA LYS A 339 -30.39 -23.71 -35.76
C LYS A 339 -29.75 -22.38 -35.39
N ASP A 340 -30.50 -21.42 -34.88
CA ASP A 340 -30.01 -20.09 -34.52
C ASP A 340 -29.64 -19.97 -33.03
N LEU A 341 -29.53 -21.09 -32.29
CA LEU A 341 -29.18 -21.10 -30.87
C LEU A 341 -27.87 -20.33 -30.60
N TRP A 342 -26.82 -20.64 -31.34
CA TRP A 342 -25.51 -20.04 -31.13
C TRP A 342 -25.48 -18.55 -31.48
N ASP A 343 -26.27 -18.11 -32.48
CA ASP A 343 -26.41 -16.67 -32.78
C ASP A 343 -27.09 -15.95 -31.61
N ARG A 344 -28.12 -16.53 -31.02
CA ARG A 344 -28.80 -15.94 -29.85
C ARG A 344 -27.90 -15.91 -28.63
N VAL A 345 -27.19 -17.00 -28.36
CA VAL A 345 -26.22 -17.05 -27.25
C VAL A 345 -25.13 -16.00 -27.43
N TRP A 346 -24.57 -15.83 -28.63
CA TRP A 346 -23.58 -14.83 -28.94
C TRP A 346 -24.13 -13.40 -28.78
N ASN A 347 -25.32 -13.11 -29.27
CA ASN A 347 -25.96 -11.80 -29.10
C ASN A 347 -26.21 -11.49 -27.63
N ILE A 348 -26.76 -12.43 -26.85
CA ILE A 348 -26.96 -12.27 -25.41
C ILE A 348 -25.62 -11.99 -24.71
N PHE A 349 -24.58 -12.68 -25.11
CA PHE A 349 -23.23 -12.48 -24.55
C PHE A 349 -22.70 -11.09 -24.87
N THR A 350 -22.70 -10.67 -26.14
CA THR A 350 -22.20 -9.36 -26.56
C THR A 350 -23.00 -8.23 -25.95
N ASP A 351 -24.33 -8.30 -25.92
CA ASP A 351 -25.17 -7.27 -25.28
C ASP A 351 -24.95 -7.19 -23.77
N THR A 352 -24.78 -8.35 -23.12
CA THR A 352 -24.49 -8.39 -21.68
C THR A 352 -23.14 -7.77 -21.38
N VAL A 353 -22.10 -8.07 -22.17
CA VAL A 353 -20.75 -7.53 -21.94
C VAL A 353 -20.70 -6.04 -22.28
N GLU A 354 -21.35 -5.59 -23.35
CA GLU A 354 -21.47 -4.17 -23.68
C GLU A 354 -22.11 -3.37 -22.52
N GLY A 355 -23.18 -3.91 -21.96
CA GLY A 355 -23.81 -3.34 -20.75
C GLY A 355 -22.89 -3.34 -19.54
N ALA A 356 -22.03 -4.35 -19.40
CA ALA A 356 -21.02 -4.42 -18.35
C ALA A 356 -19.90 -3.40 -18.55
N GLU A 357 -19.40 -3.26 -19.78
CA GLU A 357 -18.37 -2.28 -20.16
C GLU A 357 -18.82 -0.86 -19.89
N LYS A 358 -20.06 -0.53 -20.26
CA LYS A 358 -20.64 0.78 -19.95
C LYS A 358 -20.68 1.05 -18.45
N ARG A 359 -21.17 0.09 -17.66
CA ARG A 359 -21.21 0.21 -16.18
C ARG A 359 -19.82 0.34 -15.57
N PHE A 360 -18.84 -0.41 -16.09
CA PHE A 360 -17.46 -0.33 -15.66
C PHE A 360 -16.87 1.04 -15.97
N THR A 361 -17.00 1.52 -17.21
CA THR A 361 -16.46 2.81 -17.66
C THR A 361 -17.08 3.99 -16.91
N ASP A 362 -18.41 4.01 -16.75
CA ASP A 362 -19.10 5.07 -16.02
C ASP A 362 -18.62 5.15 -14.56
N ARG A 363 -18.38 4.00 -13.96
CA ARG A 363 -17.89 3.95 -12.57
C ARG A 363 -16.40 4.27 -12.46
N ALA A 364 -15.57 3.81 -13.40
CA ALA A 364 -14.14 4.11 -13.45
C ALA A 364 -13.87 5.62 -13.59
N ARG A 365 -14.71 6.36 -14.31
CA ARG A 365 -14.66 7.82 -14.37
C ARG A 365 -14.82 8.47 -13.01
N SER A 366 -15.70 7.96 -12.14
CA SER A 366 -15.87 8.49 -10.78
C SER A 366 -14.68 8.18 -9.86
N PHE A 367 -13.74 7.36 -10.32
CA PHE A 367 -12.50 7.05 -9.62
C PHE A 367 -11.30 7.85 -10.15
N ASP A 368 -11.52 8.70 -11.15
CA ASP A 368 -10.44 9.40 -11.88
C ASP A 368 -9.40 8.42 -12.44
N ALA A 369 -9.91 7.28 -12.97
CA ALA A 369 -9.05 6.27 -13.57
C ALA A 369 -8.48 6.79 -14.89
N SER A 370 -7.20 6.50 -15.16
CA SER A 370 -6.58 6.89 -16.42
C SER A 370 -7.20 6.11 -17.60
N PRO A 371 -7.15 6.64 -18.82
CA PRO A 371 -7.63 5.91 -20.00
C PRO A 371 -6.99 4.53 -20.14
N GLU A 372 -5.70 4.41 -19.82
CA GLU A 372 -4.96 3.15 -19.87
C GLU A 372 -5.45 2.16 -18.80
N GLU A 373 -5.71 2.63 -17.56
CA GLU A 373 -6.31 1.79 -16.50
C GLU A 373 -7.71 1.27 -16.90
N VAL A 374 -8.49 2.10 -17.57
CA VAL A 374 -9.82 1.70 -18.08
C VAL A 374 -9.69 0.68 -19.19
N GLU A 375 -8.79 0.90 -20.16
CA GLU A 375 -8.55 -0.01 -21.28
C GLU A 375 -8.13 -1.41 -20.81
N VAL A 376 -7.16 -1.47 -19.89
CA VAL A 376 -6.75 -2.74 -19.24
C VAL A 376 -7.92 -3.40 -18.53
N GLY A 377 -8.72 -2.62 -17.81
CA GLY A 377 -9.89 -3.13 -17.11
C GLY A 377 -10.95 -3.72 -18.05
N LEU A 378 -11.23 -3.06 -19.18
CA LEU A 378 -12.17 -3.52 -20.20
C LEU A 378 -11.66 -4.79 -20.90
N TRP A 379 -10.39 -4.82 -21.28
CA TRP A 379 -9.77 -6.00 -21.88
C TRP A 379 -9.87 -7.23 -20.94
N ARG A 380 -9.54 -7.07 -19.65
CA ARG A 380 -9.69 -8.12 -18.64
C ARG A 380 -11.14 -8.55 -18.47
N LEU A 381 -12.07 -7.59 -18.48
CA LEU A 381 -13.50 -7.88 -18.35
C LEU A 381 -14.01 -8.74 -19.50
N ARG A 382 -13.65 -8.40 -20.76
CA ARG A 382 -14.00 -9.21 -21.94
C ARG A 382 -13.49 -10.63 -21.80
N ARG A 383 -12.23 -10.79 -21.50
CA ARG A 383 -11.57 -12.07 -21.35
C ARG A 383 -12.23 -12.94 -20.26
N LYS A 384 -12.44 -12.38 -19.07
CA LYS A 384 -13.12 -13.08 -17.97
C LYS A 384 -14.57 -13.41 -18.29
N SER A 385 -15.27 -12.51 -18.98
CA SER A 385 -16.66 -12.73 -19.40
C SER A 385 -16.77 -13.91 -20.39
N TRP A 386 -15.81 -14.07 -21.30
CA TRP A 386 -15.73 -15.25 -22.16
C TRP A 386 -15.60 -16.55 -21.35
N GLY A 387 -14.68 -16.57 -20.37
CA GLY A 387 -14.54 -17.72 -19.47
C GLY A 387 -15.83 -18.07 -18.72
N VAL A 388 -16.59 -17.05 -18.31
CA VAL A 388 -17.91 -17.24 -17.67
C VAL A 388 -18.93 -17.86 -18.66
N LEU A 389 -19.00 -17.34 -19.89
CA LEU A 389 -19.88 -17.92 -20.93
C LEU A 389 -19.49 -19.37 -21.19
N ARG A 390 -18.20 -19.64 -21.36
CA ARG A 390 -17.72 -21.01 -21.65
C ARG A 390 -18.09 -21.98 -20.53
N ALA A 391 -17.84 -21.59 -19.28
CA ALA A 391 -18.23 -22.41 -18.13
C ALA A 391 -19.75 -22.69 -18.10
N LYS A 392 -20.57 -21.70 -18.45
CA LYS A 392 -22.03 -21.87 -18.52
C LYS A 392 -22.45 -22.80 -19.66
N ILE A 393 -21.85 -22.68 -20.83
CA ILE A 393 -22.09 -23.60 -21.95
C ILE A 393 -21.71 -25.03 -21.54
N ASP A 394 -20.54 -25.22 -20.91
CA ASP A 394 -20.08 -26.53 -20.46
C ASP A 394 -21.05 -27.16 -19.44
N GLU A 395 -21.61 -26.34 -18.53
CA GLU A 395 -22.64 -26.75 -17.57
C GLU A 395 -23.92 -27.20 -18.28
N GLU A 396 -24.44 -26.42 -19.25
CA GLU A 396 -25.67 -26.72 -19.99
C GLU A 396 -25.53 -27.95 -20.88
N VAL A 397 -24.31 -28.18 -21.40
CA VAL A 397 -24.00 -29.33 -22.29
C VAL A 397 -23.44 -30.52 -21.49
N MET A 398 -23.37 -30.40 -20.16
CA MET A 398 -23.03 -31.55 -19.31
C MET A 398 -23.96 -32.72 -19.59
N GLU A 399 -23.44 -33.93 -19.65
CA GLU A 399 -24.09 -35.14 -20.15
C GLU A 399 -25.50 -35.35 -19.58
N GLY A 400 -25.71 -35.18 -18.29
CA GLY A 400 -27.03 -35.33 -17.67
C GLY A 400 -28.04 -34.28 -18.13
N ASN A 401 -27.60 -33.01 -18.24
CA ASN A 401 -28.47 -31.89 -18.61
C ASN A 401 -28.90 -31.97 -20.08
N ILE A 402 -27.94 -32.23 -20.96
CA ILE A 402 -28.23 -32.28 -22.40
C ILE A 402 -29.07 -33.50 -22.77
N LEU A 403 -28.85 -34.67 -22.16
CA LEU A 403 -29.65 -35.87 -22.39
C LEU A 403 -31.11 -35.64 -21.93
N LEU A 404 -31.34 -34.95 -20.83
CA LEU A 404 -32.66 -34.58 -20.36
C LEU A 404 -33.37 -33.67 -21.39
N LYS A 405 -32.68 -32.63 -21.87
CA LYS A 405 -33.24 -31.70 -22.87
C LYS A 405 -33.56 -32.38 -24.20
N LEU A 406 -32.70 -33.28 -24.66
CA LEU A 406 -32.96 -34.08 -25.86
C LEU A 406 -34.16 -35.02 -25.68
N ARG A 407 -34.30 -35.60 -24.49
CA ARG A 407 -35.45 -36.42 -24.15
C ARG A 407 -36.75 -35.60 -24.15
N GLU A 408 -36.74 -34.45 -23.47
CA GLU A 408 -37.88 -33.53 -23.43
C GLU A 408 -38.29 -33.07 -24.84
N ASN A 409 -37.32 -32.67 -25.68
CA ASN A 409 -37.55 -32.28 -27.05
C ASN A 409 -38.16 -33.40 -27.88
N PHE A 410 -37.67 -34.63 -27.72
CA PHE A 410 -38.21 -35.79 -28.37
C PHE A 410 -39.63 -36.11 -27.88
N GLU A 411 -39.84 -36.13 -26.57
CA GLU A 411 -41.15 -36.43 -25.98
C GLU A 411 -42.18 -35.37 -26.37
N ASP A 412 -41.81 -34.10 -26.45
CA ASP A 412 -42.68 -33.00 -26.87
C ASP A 412 -43.13 -33.19 -28.34
N LYS A 413 -42.22 -33.58 -29.23
CA LYS A 413 -42.53 -33.87 -30.65
C LYS A 413 -43.28 -35.20 -30.87
N PHE A 414 -43.07 -36.18 -30.00
CA PHE A 414 -43.63 -37.50 -30.14
C PHE A 414 -44.96 -37.68 -29.41
N ARG A 415 -45.01 -37.26 -28.11
CA ARG A 415 -46.20 -37.52 -27.27
C ARG A 415 -47.32 -36.49 -27.43
N TYR A 416 -47.01 -35.30 -27.96
CA TYR A 416 -47.97 -34.22 -28.09
C TYR A 416 -48.27 -33.95 -29.61
N ASP A 417 -49.45 -33.40 -29.92
CA ASP A 417 -49.79 -32.94 -31.24
C ASP A 417 -49.37 -31.49 -31.49
N ASP A 418 -49.63 -30.88 -32.62
CA ASP A 418 -49.23 -29.52 -32.97
C ASP A 418 -49.95 -28.46 -32.14
N GLU A 419 -51.03 -28.81 -31.44
CA GLU A 419 -51.78 -27.93 -30.52
C GLU A 419 -51.38 -28.10 -29.09
N GLY A 420 -50.45 -29.01 -28.76
CA GLY A 420 -49.94 -29.22 -27.38
C GLY A 420 -50.78 -30.20 -26.56
N VAL A 421 -51.69 -30.89 -27.19
CA VAL A 421 -52.52 -31.88 -26.52
C VAL A 421 -51.81 -33.25 -26.52
N PRO A 422 -51.77 -33.97 -25.39
CA PRO A 422 -51.20 -35.33 -25.36
C PRO A 422 -51.89 -36.28 -26.32
N ARG A 423 -51.09 -36.97 -27.15
CA ARG A 423 -51.58 -37.95 -28.09
C ARG A 423 -52.09 -39.19 -27.33
N ILE A 424 -53.33 -39.57 -27.63
CA ILE A 424 -53.89 -40.84 -27.19
C ILE A 424 -53.66 -41.86 -28.31
N TRP A 425 -52.71 -42.78 -28.06
CA TRP A 425 -52.31 -43.79 -29.05
C TRP A 425 -53.39 -44.81 -29.31
N ARG A 426 -53.75 -44.98 -30.62
CA ARG A 426 -54.69 -46.00 -31.10
C ARG A 426 -53.93 -47.01 -31.93
N PRO A 427 -54.43 -48.25 -32.06
CA PRO A 427 -53.82 -49.29 -32.91
C PRO A 427 -53.70 -48.93 -34.40
N THR A 428 -54.50 -47.94 -34.82
CA THR A 428 -54.56 -47.47 -36.22
C THR A 428 -53.61 -46.33 -36.52
N ASP A 429 -52.96 -45.79 -35.49
CA ASP A 429 -52.09 -44.63 -35.64
C ASP A 429 -50.69 -45.04 -36.14
N ASP A 430 -50.08 -44.20 -36.99
CA ASP A 430 -48.73 -44.41 -37.50
C ASP A 430 -47.71 -43.98 -36.43
N ILE A 431 -47.62 -44.79 -35.38
CA ILE A 431 -46.70 -44.55 -34.26
C ILE A 431 -45.23 -44.60 -34.72
N GLU A 432 -44.89 -45.41 -35.70
CA GLU A 432 -43.54 -45.61 -36.22
C GLU A 432 -43.05 -44.40 -37.03
N GLY A 433 -43.93 -43.86 -37.91
CA GLY A 433 -43.62 -42.64 -38.67
C GLY A 433 -43.41 -41.42 -37.76
N LEU A 434 -44.29 -41.25 -36.75
CA LEU A 434 -44.15 -40.17 -35.75
C LEU A 434 -42.90 -40.34 -34.93
N TYR A 435 -42.56 -41.56 -34.48
CA TYR A 435 -41.32 -41.86 -33.75
C TYR A 435 -40.08 -41.53 -34.57
N THR A 436 -40.03 -42.00 -35.84
CA THR A 436 -38.89 -41.76 -36.72
C THR A 436 -38.69 -40.27 -36.97
N LYS A 437 -39.75 -39.52 -37.26
CA LYS A 437 -39.75 -38.09 -37.50
C LYS A 437 -39.27 -37.34 -36.26
N ALA A 438 -39.78 -37.62 -35.06
CA ALA A 438 -39.41 -37.00 -33.82
C ALA A 438 -37.95 -37.32 -33.46
N ARG A 439 -37.52 -38.59 -33.57
CA ARG A 439 -36.17 -39.04 -33.30
C ARG A 439 -35.14 -38.38 -34.20
N GLU A 440 -35.37 -38.40 -35.55
CA GLU A 440 -34.46 -37.78 -36.50
C GLU A 440 -34.33 -36.27 -36.27
N SER A 441 -35.44 -35.58 -36.07
CA SER A 441 -35.45 -34.16 -35.75
C SER A 441 -34.64 -33.84 -34.48
N THR A 442 -34.72 -34.65 -33.43
CA THR A 442 -33.97 -34.45 -32.21
C THR A 442 -32.47 -34.80 -32.35
N ILE A 443 -32.14 -35.85 -33.13
CA ILE A 443 -30.75 -36.23 -33.40
C ILE A 443 -29.99 -35.11 -34.11
N THR A 444 -30.64 -34.31 -34.97
CA THR A 444 -29.98 -33.17 -35.65
C THR A 444 -29.48 -32.08 -34.69
N LEU A 445 -29.96 -32.06 -33.46
CA LEU A 445 -29.48 -31.13 -32.43
C LEU A 445 -28.08 -31.48 -31.90
N ILE A 446 -27.68 -32.76 -31.90
CA ILE A 446 -26.40 -33.21 -31.38
C ILE A 446 -25.20 -32.57 -32.13
N PRO A 447 -25.12 -32.64 -33.48
CA PRO A 447 -24.06 -31.96 -34.22
C PRO A 447 -24.17 -30.42 -34.15
N LEU A 448 -25.37 -29.85 -33.99
CA LEU A 448 -25.57 -28.44 -33.79
C LEU A 448 -24.90 -27.96 -32.46
N LEU A 449 -25.05 -28.75 -31.41
CA LEU A 449 -24.49 -28.46 -30.09
C LEU A 449 -22.98 -28.77 -29.97
N SER A 450 -22.43 -29.52 -30.95
CA SER A 450 -21.02 -29.95 -30.85
C SER A 450 -20.00 -28.84 -31.01
N ARG A 451 -20.32 -27.80 -31.77
CA ARG A 451 -19.43 -26.69 -32.05
C ARG A 451 -20.17 -25.36 -32.00
N PHE A 452 -19.54 -24.37 -31.34
CA PHE A 452 -20.07 -23.01 -31.32
C PHE A 452 -19.82 -22.34 -32.68
N LYS A 453 -20.83 -22.39 -33.57
CA LYS A 453 -20.80 -21.81 -34.90
C LYS A 453 -22.02 -20.92 -35.14
N LEU A 454 -21.76 -19.73 -35.67
CA LEU A 454 -22.82 -18.80 -36.05
C LEU A 454 -23.51 -19.30 -37.33
N SER A 455 -24.84 -19.27 -37.38
CA SER A 455 -25.65 -19.79 -38.48
C SER A 455 -25.42 -19.04 -39.79
N LYS A 456 -25.20 -17.72 -39.73
CA LYS A 456 -24.99 -16.86 -40.91
C LYS A 456 -23.65 -17.08 -41.61
N THR A 457 -22.58 -17.27 -40.84
CA THR A 457 -21.20 -17.38 -41.36
C THR A 457 -20.72 -18.81 -41.43
N SER A 458 -21.39 -19.75 -40.76
CA SER A 458 -20.95 -21.13 -40.53
C SER A 458 -19.52 -21.20 -39.90
N ALA A 459 -19.05 -20.09 -39.35
CA ALA A 459 -17.75 -19.91 -38.72
C ALA A 459 -17.91 -19.69 -37.22
N PRO A 460 -16.86 -19.94 -36.43
CA PRO A 460 -16.85 -19.55 -35.01
C PRO A 460 -16.97 -18.03 -34.85
N PRO A 461 -17.47 -17.53 -33.72
CA PRO A 461 -17.48 -16.11 -33.45
C PRO A 461 -16.05 -15.54 -33.46
N PRO A 462 -15.82 -14.27 -33.88
CA PRO A 462 -14.50 -13.64 -34.00
C PRO A 462 -13.98 -13.23 -32.63
N LEU A 463 -13.65 -14.20 -31.79
CA LEU A 463 -13.31 -14.00 -30.38
C LEU A 463 -12.06 -13.12 -30.18
N ASP A 464 -10.98 -13.44 -30.95
CA ASP A 464 -9.71 -12.69 -30.81
C ASP A 464 -9.89 -11.22 -31.21
N ALA A 465 -10.62 -10.97 -32.30
CA ALA A 465 -10.91 -9.59 -32.70
C ALA A 465 -11.84 -8.86 -31.71
N TRP A 466 -12.72 -9.60 -31.04
CA TRP A 466 -13.66 -9.05 -30.07
C TRP A 466 -13.00 -8.76 -28.71
N ILE A 467 -12.11 -9.63 -28.24
CA ILE A 467 -11.32 -9.39 -27.02
C ILE A 467 -10.30 -8.27 -27.25
N GLY A 468 -9.66 -8.26 -28.42
CA GLY A 468 -8.58 -7.34 -28.77
C GLY A 468 -7.22 -7.75 -28.20
N GLU A 469 -6.17 -7.11 -28.69
CA GLU A 469 -4.81 -7.32 -28.20
C GLU A 469 -4.65 -6.81 -26.77
N PRO A 470 -3.79 -7.43 -25.96
CA PRO A 470 -3.51 -6.96 -24.61
C PRO A 470 -2.90 -5.56 -24.66
N PRO A 471 -3.42 -4.57 -23.89
CA PRO A 471 -2.85 -3.23 -23.82
C PRO A 471 -1.38 -3.25 -23.37
N ALA A 472 -0.54 -2.38 -23.93
CA ALA A 472 0.89 -2.30 -23.61
C ALA A 472 1.20 -2.01 -22.12
N SER A 473 0.21 -1.52 -21.38
CA SER A 473 0.30 -1.19 -19.95
C SER A 473 0.00 -2.37 -19.01
N VAL A 474 -0.28 -3.55 -19.53
CA VAL A 474 -0.45 -4.77 -18.71
C VAL A 474 0.92 -5.15 -18.15
N ALA A 475 1.08 -5.02 -16.83
CA ALA A 475 2.34 -5.34 -16.17
C ALA A 475 2.65 -6.85 -16.23
N PRO A 476 3.93 -7.25 -16.41
CA PRO A 476 4.32 -8.67 -16.41
C PRO A 476 3.99 -9.42 -15.11
N ALA A 477 3.74 -8.71 -14.03
CA ALA A 477 3.37 -9.29 -12.73
C ALA A 477 1.94 -9.85 -12.68
N ASP A 478 1.12 -9.59 -13.69
CA ASP A 478 -0.25 -10.10 -13.79
C ASP A 478 -0.29 -11.33 -14.73
N GLU A 479 0.71 -12.23 -14.64
CA GLU A 479 0.82 -13.44 -15.48
C GLU A 479 -0.44 -14.33 -15.42
N GLU A 480 -1.16 -14.37 -14.29
CA GLU A 480 -2.47 -15.03 -14.21
C GLU A 480 -3.49 -14.46 -15.21
N ASP A 481 -3.41 -13.17 -15.53
CA ASP A 481 -4.30 -12.54 -16.49
C ASP A 481 -3.87 -12.79 -17.95
N LEU A 482 -2.63 -13.20 -18.18
CA LEU A 482 -2.07 -13.52 -19.50
C LEU A 482 -2.15 -15.02 -19.83
N ALA A 483 -2.57 -15.86 -18.87
CA ALA A 483 -2.76 -17.29 -19.11
C ALA A 483 -3.73 -17.54 -20.27
N PRO A 484 -3.52 -18.55 -21.10
CA PRO A 484 -4.42 -18.85 -22.22
C PRO A 484 -5.87 -19.00 -21.76
N ILE A 485 -6.81 -18.50 -22.57
CA ILE A 485 -8.23 -18.64 -22.29
C ILE A 485 -8.58 -20.13 -22.43
N GLY A 486 -8.89 -20.80 -21.32
CA GLY A 486 -9.19 -22.24 -21.31
C GLY A 486 -8.29 -23.09 -20.41
N GLY A 487 -7.45 -22.41 -19.61
CA GLY A 487 -6.39 -22.94 -18.79
C GLY A 487 -6.65 -24.12 -17.98
N VAL A 488 -5.86 -24.94 -17.64
CA VAL A 488 -5.39 -25.69 -16.48
C VAL A 488 -4.10 -26.46 -16.79
N ASP A 489 -3.54 -26.41 -17.98
CA ASP A 489 -2.22 -26.99 -18.24
C ASP A 489 -1.35 -26.02 -19.03
N GLU A 490 -0.23 -25.64 -18.46
CA GLU A 490 0.70 -24.61 -18.92
C GLU A 490 1.44 -24.95 -20.23
N ASP A 491 1.22 -26.11 -20.84
CA ASP A 491 2.06 -26.59 -21.95
C ASP A 491 1.40 -26.66 -23.34
N GLU A 492 0.07 -26.49 -23.46
CA GLU A 492 -0.57 -26.48 -24.79
C GLU A 492 -1.69 -25.43 -24.82
N GLY A 493 -1.42 -24.26 -25.37
CA GLY A 493 -2.46 -23.29 -25.74
C GLY A 493 -3.47 -23.99 -26.65
N LYS A 494 -4.70 -24.20 -26.16
CA LYS A 494 -5.78 -24.76 -26.97
C LYS A 494 -5.95 -23.89 -28.19
N SER A 495 -6.00 -24.52 -29.38
CA SER A 495 -6.31 -23.78 -30.60
C SER A 495 -7.72 -23.18 -30.49
N LEU A 496 -7.96 -22.04 -31.15
CA LEU A 496 -9.29 -21.41 -31.18
C LEU A 496 -10.38 -22.42 -31.59
N GLU A 497 -10.04 -23.40 -32.42
CA GLU A 497 -10.95 -24.48 -32.85
C GLU A 497 -11.30 -25.44 -31.71
N GLU A 498 -10.33 -25.77 -30.83
CA GLU A 498 -10.57 -26.60 -29.66
C GLU A 498 -11.42 -25.88 -28.63
N GLU A 499 -11.20 -24.58 -28.47
CA GLU A 499 -12.00 -23.75 -27.57
C GLU A 499 -13.44 -23.60 -28.01
N MET A 500 -13.71 -23.60 -29.34
CA MET A 500 -15.06 -23.58 -29.91
C MET A 500 -15.71 -24.95 -29.96
N THR A 501 -14.98 -26.01 -29.61
CA THR A 501 -15.55 -27.35 -29.52
C THR A 501 -16.23 -27.54 -28.16
N VAL A 502 -17.54 -27.75 -28.20
CA VAL A 502 -18.39 -27.92 -27.01
C VAL A 502 -18.54 -29.41 -26.65
N LEU A 503 -18.78 -30.27 -27.67
CA LEU A 503 -18.85 -31.72 -27.50
C LEU A 503 -17.79 -32.39 -28.37
N SER A 504 -16.89 -33.16 -27.78
CA SER A 504 -15.96 -34.00 -28.54
C SER A 504 -16.71 -35.10 -29.30
N ASP A 505 -16.13 -35.62 -30.39
CA ASP A 505 -16.74 -36.67 -31.21
C ASP A 505 -17.09 -37.92 -30.40
N THR A 506 -16.27 -38.27 -29.41
CA THR A 506 -16.54 -39.37 -28.48
C THR A 506 -17.79 -39.14 -27.64
N LYS A 507 -17.93 -37.91 -27.07
CA LYS A 507 -19.12 -37.55 -26.29
C LYS A 507 -20.37 -37.47 -27.14
N GLN A 508 -20.27 -37.01 -28.39
CA GLN A 508 -21.41 -37.02 -29.35
C GLN A 508 -21.89 -38.42 -29.62
N ALA A 509 -20.96 -39.37 -29.89
CA ALA A 509 -21.31 -40.77 -30.16
C ALA A 509 -21.99 -41.43 -28.95
N ASP A 510 -21.46 -41.21 -27.74
CA ASP A 510 -22.05 -41.74 -26.51
C ASP A 510 -23.44 -41.17 -26.24
N LEU A 511 -23.59 -39.83 -26.36
CA LEU A 511 -24.87 -39.14 -26.23
C LEU A 511 -25.92 -39.66 -27.21
N LEU A 512 -25.51 -39.89 -28.46
CA LEU A 512 -26.39 -40.47 -29.50
C LEU A 512 -26.89 -41.87 -29.12
N VAL A 513 -25.99 -42.72 -28.60
CA VAL A 513 -26.36 -44.07 -28.17
C VAL A 513 -27.35 -44.05 -27.01
N ARG A 514 -27.05 -43.24 -26.00
CA ARG A 514 -27.92 -43.09 -24.80
C ARG A 514 -29.26 -42.48 -25.14
N PHE A 515 -29.31 -41.46 -26.01
CA PHE A 515 -30.53 -40.85 -26.47
C PHE A 515 -31.39 -41.86 -27.24
N LYS A 516 -30.81 -42.63 -28.22
CA LYS A 516 -31.54 -43.67 -28.95
C LYS A 516 -32.17 -44.67 -28.00
N LYS A 517 -31.41 -45.16 -27.01
CA LYS A 517 -31.93 -46.11 -26.01
C LYS A 517 -33.10 -45.52 -25.21
N THR A 518 -33.05 -44.25 -24.87
CA THR A 518 -34.13 -43.55 -24.15
C THR A 518 -35.37 -43.39 -25.05
N ALA A 519 -35.18 -42.96 -26.29
CA ALA A 519 -36.24 -42.79 -27.26
C ALA A 519 -36.93 -44.12 -27.59
N ASP A 520 -36.16 -45.23 -27.75
CA ASP A 520 -36.70 -46.58 -27.97
C ASP A 520 -37.57 -47.04 -26.78
N GLY A 521 -37.20 -46.71 -25.56
CA GLY A 521 -38.01 -46.99 -24.37
C GLY A 521 -39.37 -46.31 -24.40
N VAL A 522 -39.40 -45.01 -24.76
CA VAL A 522 -40.65 -44.25 -24.92
C VAL A 522 -41.49 -44.77 -26.03
N TYR A 523 -40.90 -45.19 -27.16
CA TYR A 523 -41.60 -45.80 -28.29
C TYR A 523 -42.27 -47.12 -27.91
N VAL A 524 -41.56 -48.00 -27.20
CA VAL A 524 -42.14 -49.30 -26.73
C VAL A 524 -43.28 -49.04 -25.73
N GLU A 525 -43.17 -48.00 -24.88
CA GLU A 525 -44.29 -47.63 -24.01
C GLU A 525 -45.53 -47.16 -24.80
N ALA A 526 -45.35 -46.32 -25.81
CA ALA A 526 -46.40 -45.85 -26.68
C ALA A 526 -47.12 -47.05 -27.44
N LYS A 527 -46.31 -47.98 -27.97
CA LYS A 527 -46.85 -49.20 -28.57
C LYS A 527 -47.66 -50.09 -27.61
N ARG A 528 -47.13 -50.20 -26.35
CA ARG A 528 -47.85 -50.94 -25.28
C ARG A 528 -49.18 -50.28 -24.93
N SER A 529 -49.19 -48.96 -24.77
CA SER A 529 -50.44 -48.23 -24.46
C SER A 529 -51.46 -48.31 -25.60
N ALA A 530 -51.06 -48.32 -26.86
CA ALA A 530 -51.93 -48.50 -27.99
C ALA A 530 -52.58 -49.88 -27.97
N ILE A 531 -51.88 -50.95 -27.60
CA ILE A 531 -52.40 -52.33 -27.50
C ILE A 531 -53.20 -52.52 -26.20
N GLY A 532 -52.78 -51.92 -25.08
CA GLY A 532 -53.43 -52.06 -23.77
C GLY A 532 -54.77 -51.32 -23.66
N GLY A 533 -55.05 -50.36 -24.55
CA GLY A 533 -56.36 -49.69 -24.63
C GLY A 533 -57.50 -50.61 -25.12
N MET A 534 -57.18 -51.81 -25.57
CA MET A 534 -58.10 -52.83 -25.98
C MET A 534 -58.16 -54.01 -24.99
N THR A 535 -58.07 -53.82 -23.73
CA THR A 535 -58.59 -54.79 -22.78
C THR A 535 -60.12 -54.73 -22.87
N GLN A 536 -60.66 -55.30 -23.89
CA GLN A 536 -62.07 -55.74 -23.80
C GLN A 536 -62.10 -56.64 -22.55
N ILE A 537 -62.73 -56.16 -21.53
CA ILE A 537 -63.11 -57.02 -20.41
C ILE A 537 -63.82 -58.19 -21.00
N PRO A 538 -63.31 -59.43 -20.91
CA PRO A 538 -63.92 -60.55 -21.53
C PRO A 538 -65.40 -60.63 -21.16
N LEU A 539 -66.32 -60.83 -22.12
CA LEU A 539 -67.77 -60.84 -21.92
C LEU A 539 -68.24 -61.76 -20.76
N TYR A 540 -67.45 -62.83 -20.45
CA TYR A 540 -67.74 -63.71 -19.29
C TYR A 540 -67.55 -62.98 -17.96
N LEU A 541 -66.67 -61.92 -17.84
CA LEU A 541 -66.52 -61.11 -16.64
C LEU A 541 -67.73 -60.21 -16.41
N TYR A 542 -68.37 -59.66 -17.42
CA TYR A 542 -69.67 -58.99 -17.31
C TYR A 542 -70.77 -59.97 -16.89
N GLY A 543 -70.74 -61.24 -17.40
CA GLY A 543 -71.61 -62.30 -16.93
C GLY A 543 -71.42 -62.65 -15.46
N LEU A 544 -70.16 -62.67 -15.04
CA LEU A 544 -69.77 -62.95 -13.61
C LEU A 544 -70.14 -61.79 -12.68
N LEU A 545 -69.97 -60.52 -13.13
CA LEU A 545 -70.41 -59.31 -12.40
C LEU A 545 -71.94 -59.24 -12.29
N LEU A 546 -72.68 -59.63 -13.35
CA LEU A 546 -74.15 -59.75 -13.36
C LEU A 546 -74.58 -60.85 -12.39
N LEU A 547 -73.90 -61.99 -12.34
CA LEU A 547 -74.19 -63.08 -11.40
C LEU A 547 -73.92 -62.72 -9.96
N LEU A 548 -72.82 -62.01 -9.67
CA LEU A 548 -72.46 -61.50 -8.33
C LEU A 548 -73.42 -60.38 -7.91
N GLY A 549 -73.74 -59.46 -8.82
CA GLY A 549 -74.65 -58.34 -8.53
C GLY A 549 -76.16 -58.81 -8.43
N TRP A 550 -76.52 -59.95 -9.08
CA TRP A 550 -77.86 -60.48 -8.98
C TRP A 550 -78.21 -60.95 -7.59
N ASN A 551 -77.23 -61.49 -6.90
CA ASN A 551 -77.40 -61.92 -5.50
C ASN A 551 -77.69 -60.78 -4.53
N GLU A 552 -77.07 -59.59 -4.77
CA GLU A 552 -77.31 -58.39 -4.01
C GLU A 552 -78.61 -57.66 -4.34
N ILE A 553 -79.04 -57.72 -5.57
CA ILE A 553 -80.35 -57.19 -6.04
C ILE A 553 -81.51 -58.01 -5.48
N VAL A 554 -81.37 -59.33 -5.36
CA VAL A 554 -82.36 -60.20 -4.73
C VAL A 554 -82.41 -60.03 -3.23
N ALA A 555 -81.25 -59.88 -2.56
CA ALA A 555 -81.13 -59.59 -1.13
C ALA A 555 -81.64 -58.18 -0.76
N GLY A 556 -81.40 -57.19 -1.58
CA GLY A 556 -81.88 -55.81 -1.40
C GLY A 556 -83.41 -55.69 -1.53
N LYS A 557 -84.04 -56.47 -2.42
CA LYS A 557 -85.53 -56.55 -2.53
C LYS A 557 -86.14 -57.17 -1.25
N ALA A 558 -85.46 -58.07 -0.61
CA ALA A 558 -85.97 -58.68 0.66
C ALA A 558 -85.85 -57.75 1.89
N CYS A 559 -84.93 -56.76 1.83
CA CYS A 559 -84.73 -55.79 2.97
C CYS A 559 -85.54 -54.49 2.81
N PHE A 560 -86.10 -54.19 1.62
CA PHE A 560 -86.81 -52.92 1.38
C PHE A 560 -88.32 -52.98 1.48
N LEU A 561 -88.92 -54.16 1.69
CA LEU A 561 -90.39 -54.32 1.81
C LEU A 561 -90.99 -54.09 3.19
N PRO A 562 -90.32 -53.93 4.31
CA PRO A 562 -90.98 -53.60 5.57
C PRO A 562 -91.05 -52.10 5.94
N TYR A 563 -90.50 -51.18 5.10
CA TYR A 563 -90.46 -49.77 5.53
C TYR A 563 -91.39 -48.81 4.77
N LEU A 564 -92.34 -49.31 3.99
CA LEU A 564 -93.34 -48.50 3.30
C LEU A 564 -94.74 -48.62 3.83
N ASN A 565 -94.92 -48.91 5.12
CA ASN A 565 -96.24 -48.88 5.75
C ASN A 565 -96.19 -48.42 7.24
N VAL A 566 -95.83 -47.16 7.48
CA VAL A 566 -96.33 -46.41 8.66
C VAL A 566 -96.15 -44.92 8.30
N ASN A 567 -97.26 -44.25 8.23
CA ASN A 567 -97.69 -42.86 8.34
C ASN A 567 -98.31 -42.28 7.08
N ALA A 568 -99.58 -42.68 6.91
CA ALA A 568 -100.64 -41.77 6.60
C ALA A 568 -101.46 -41.61 7.94
N ASP A 569 -101.21 -40.44 8.58
CA ASP A 569 -102.16 -39.57 9.29
C ASP A 569 -101.47 -38.25 9.68
#